data_ecce4104a6785a2e44a9d794e033eae5
#
_entry.id   ecce4104a6785a2e44a9d794e033eae5
#
_cell.length_a   1.000
_cell.length_b   1.000
_cell.length_c   1.000
_cell.angle_alpha   90.00
_cell.angle_beta   90.00
_cell.angle_gamma   90.00
#
_symmetry.space_group_name_H-M   'P 1'
#
loop_
_entity.id
_entity.type
_entity.pdbx_description
1 polymer ?
#
loop_
_entity_poly.entity_id
_entity_poly.type
_entity_poly.pdbx_seq_one_letter_code
_entity_poly.pdbx_strand_id
1 'polypeptide(L)'
;MIKTLSKARKQERVKFLIPRSVQDCIPIRRIWADGIFQVGHQFSKTWSFTDINYSIAGKDDKTAMFLDYCDLLNALASGASAKITLYNRRISKEEFERSVLLPLKEDGLDNYREEFNEMLRAQVTESNNSIVRERYLTISVVKRNIEEARTYFARVGTDLTTKLAALSSVAQELSLNERLRIFRDFFRPADPPAAEFDIHQKARRGQHFKDWLCPSSMEFTADHFKIDDRVGRVLYLQDFASYLKDSFVSELCDLDRELMLSIDILPIPTDEAARQLQNTLLGVETNVTNWQRKQNANNNWSAIVPYDMELQRKETKEMLDDLTTRDQRMMFGLVTL
;
A
#
# COMPACT_ATOMS: atom_id res chain seq x y z
N MET A 1 11.91 19.94 4.50
CA MET A 1 10.99 19.15 3.69
C MET A 1 10.91 19.60 2.22
N ILE A 2 10.60 20.88 1.92
CA ILE A 2 10.44 21.38 0.54
C ILE A 2 11.72 21.31 -0.33
N LYS A 3 12.93 21.47 0.23
CA LYS A 3 14.19 21.41 -0.52
C LYS A 3 14.63 19.98 -0.90
N THR A 4 14.24 18.97 -0.13
CA THR A 4 14.55 17.54 -0.42
C THR A 4 13.65 17.01 -1.52
N LEU A 5 12.36 17.38 -1.49
CA LEU A 5 11.42 17.13 -2.58
C LEU A 5 11.86 17.83 -3.88
N SER A 6 12.48 19.03 -3.79
CA SER A 6 13.01 19.72 -4.96
C SER A 6 14.28 19.06 -5.54
N LYS A 7 15.10 18.39 -4.71
CA LYS A 7 16.26 17.60 -5.17
C LYS A 7 15.81 16.26 -5.79
N ALA A 8 14.87 15.54 -5.17
CA ALA A 8 14.24 14.38 -5.77
C ALA A 8 13.56 14.74 -7.10
N ARG A 9 12.82 15.84 -7.16
CA ARG A 9 12.25 16.37 -8.41
C ARG A 9 13.31 16.79 -9.45
N LYS A 10 14.52 17.17 -9.04
CA LYS A 10 15.60 17.51 -9.98
C LYS A 10 16.33 16.26 -10.52
N GLN A 11 16.39 15.18 -9.77
CA GLN A 11 17.03 13.94 -10.20
C GLN A 11 16.17 13.11 -11.15
N GLU A 12 14.83 13.23 -11.07
CA GLU A 12 13.89 12.58 -11.99
C GLU A 12 13.09 13.62 -12.79
N ARG A 13 13.74 14.39 -13.63
CA ARG A 13 13.07 14.91 -14.82
C ARG A 13 12.92 13.77 -15.84
N VAL A 14 12.20 12.72 -15.48
CA VAL A 14 11.59 11.86 -16.47
C VAL A 14 10.65 12.75 -17.25
N LYS A 15 10.98 13.00 -18.53
CA LYS A 15 10.05 13.69 -19.42
C LYS A 15 8.74 12.96 -19.36
N PHE A 16 7.69 13.60 -18.86
CA PHE A 16 6.35 13.02 -18.91
C PHE A 16 6.03 12.79 -20.39
N LEU A 17 6.04 11.53 -20.79
CA LEU A 17 5.64 11.11 -22.12
C LEU A 17 4.14 10.87 -22.07
N ILE A 18 3.38 11.62 -22.84
CA ILE A 18 1.95 11.37 -23.00
C ILE A 18 1.79 9.98 -23.62
N PRO A 19 1.08 9.05 -22.94
CA PRO A 19 0.85 7.71 -23.48
C PRO A 19 0.14 7.80 -24.84
N ARG A 20 0.57 7.00 -25.81
CA ARG A 20 -0.04 6.94 -27.14
C ARG A 20 -1.07 5.83 -27.27
N SER A 21 -1.02 4.88 -26.35
CA SER A 21 -1.92 3.74 -26.30
C SER A 21 -2.29 3.42 -24.86
N VAL A 22 -3.38 2.69 -24.67
CA VAL A 22 -3.79 2.21 -23.35
C VAL A 22 -2.72 1.33 -22.72
N GLN A 23 -1.99 0.56 -23.53
CA GLN A 23 -0.88 -0.28 -23.05
C GLN A 23 0.28 0.56 -22.48
N ASP A 24 0.51 1.77 -22.99
CA ASP A 24 1.57 2.66 -22.50
C ASP A 24 1.21 3.24 -21.12
N CYS A 25 -0.08 3.31 -20.79
CA CYS A 25 -0.54 3.75 -19.46
C CYS A 25 -0.14 2.76 -18.36
N ILE A 26 0.05 1.48 -18.68
CA ILE A 26 0.44 0.44 -17.73
C ILE A 26 1.97 0.30 -17.73
N PRO A 27 2.69 0.74 -16.67
CA PRO A 27 4.14 0.81 -16.67
C PRO A 27 4.86 -0.54 -16.55
N ILE A 28 4.12 -1.65 -16.39
CA ILE A 28 4.70 -2.99 -16.28
C ILE A 28 5.39 -3.36 -17.59
N ARG A 29 6.68 -3.66 -17.54
CA ARG A 29 7.49 -4.01 -18.71
C ARG A 29 7.60 -5.51 -18.94
N ARG A 30 7.78 -6.28 -17.87
CA ARG A 30 7.95 -7.74 -17.88
C ARG A 30 7.24 -8.39 -16.70
N ILE A 31 6.83 -9.61 -16.92
CA ILE A 31 6.23 -10.49 -15.91
C ILE A 31 6.92 -11.85 -15.99
N TRP A 32 7.00 -12.57 -14.87
CA TRP A 32 7.56 -13.91 -14.78
C TRP A 32 6.57 -14.88 -14.15
N ALA A 33 6.75 -16.17 -14.45
CA ALA A 33 5.87 -17.23 -13.97
C ALA A 33 5.80 -17.33 -12.43
N ASP A 34 6.85 -16.89 -11.74
CA ASP A 34 6.95 -16.82 -10.27
C ASP A 34 6.27 -15.58 -9.67
N GLY A 35 5.44 -14.88 -10.45
CA GLY A 35 4.68 -13.73 -9.98
C GLY A 35 5.49 -12.45 -9.79
N ILE A 36 6.75 -12.39 -10.23
CA ILE A 36 7.55 -11.15 -10.20
C ILE A 36 7.16 -10.26 -11.37
N PHE A 37 6.95 -8.97 -11.11
CA PHE A 37 6.69 -7.94 -12.12
C PHE A 37 7.82 -6.93 -12.13
N GLN A 38 8.10 -6.37 -13.31
CA GLN A 38 9.13 -5.34 -13.50
C GLN A 38 8.54 -4.05 -14.04
N VAL A 39 8.84 -2.94 -13.34
CA VAL A 39 8.58 -1.57 -13.77
C VAL A 39 9.91 -0.83 -13.81
N GLY A 40 10.37 -0.43 -14.99
CA GLY A 40 11.70 0.18 -15.13
C GLY A 40 12.82 -0.77 -14.67
N HIS A 41 13.56 -0.37 -13.66
CA HIS A 41 14.61 -1.18 -13.00
C HIS A 41 14.13 -1.82 -11.69
N GLN A 42 12.88 -1.60 -11.32
CA GLN A 42 12.31 -2.08 -10.07
C GLN A 42 11.55 -3.38 -10.30
N PHE A 43 11.84 -4.38 -9.46
CA PHE A 43 11.13 -5.65 -9.40
C PHE A 43 10.18 -5.63 -8.21
N SER A 44 9.02 -6.24 -8.37
CA SER A 44 8.01 -6.31 -7.30
C SER A 44 7.41 -7.69 -7.18
N LYS A 45 7.07 -8.08 -5.95
CA LYS A 45 6.34 -9.28 -5.61
C LYS A 45 5.25 -8.96 -4.60
N THR A 46 4.14 -9.68 -4.64
CA THR A 46 2.95 -9.37 -3.85
C THR A 46 2.52 -10.58 -3.04
N TRP A 47 2.09 -10.34 -1.81
CA TRP A 47 1.47 -11.29 -0.90
C TRP A 47 0.06 -10.80 -0.58
N SER A 48 -0.91 -11.70 -0.51
CA SER A 48 -2.17 -11.47 0.17
C SER A 48 -1.99 -11.72 1.66
N PHE A 49 -2.73 -11.03 2.51
CA PHE A 49 -2.72 -11.28 3.94
C PHE A 49 -4.12 -11.14 4.53
N THR A 50 -4.36 -11.89 5.63
CA THR A 50 -5.64 -11.86 6.33
C THR A 50 -5.69 -10.75 7.36
N ASP A 51 -6.89 -10.38 7.78
CA ASP A 51 -7.10 -9.40 8.86
C ASP A 51 -6.67 -9.96 10.22
N ILE A 52 -6.41 -9.06 11.15
CA ILE A 52 -6.14 -9.35 12.54
C ILE A 52 -7.27 -8.80 13.41
N ASN A 53 -7.56 -9.47 14.52
CA ASN A 53 -8.64 -9.08 15.44
C ASN A 53 -8.23 -7.90 16.36
N TYR A 54 -7.71 -6.82 15.78
CA TYR A 54 -7.23 -5.66 16.52
C TYR A 54 -8.35 -4.94 17.30
N SER A 55 -9.55 -4.84 16.73
CA SER A 55 -10.65 -4.07 17.33
C SER A 55 -11.11 -4.62 18.69
N ILE A 56 -11.11 -5.95 18.85
CA ILE A 56 -11.55 -6.66 20.06
C ILE A 56 -10.41 -6.97 21.03
N ALA A 57 -9.16 -6.74 20.63
CA ALA A 57 -7.99 -7.01 21.46
C ALA A 57 -7.91 -6.11 22.68
N GLY A 58 -7.35 -6.63 23.78
CA GLY A 58 -7.04 -5.87 24.97
C GLY A 58 -5.98 -4.78 24.73
N LYS A 59 -5.81 -3.86 25.68
CA LYS A 59 -4.86 -2.74 25.51
C LYS A 59 -3.41 -3.23 25.37
N ASP A 60 -3.02 -4.22 26.15
CA ASP A 60 -1.66 -4.77 26.12
C ASP A 60 -1.40 -5.53 24.83
N ASP A 61 -2.40 -6.30 24.34
CA ASP A 61 -2.34 -7.01 23.06
C ASP A 61 -2.23 -6.03 21.88
N LYS A 62 -3.00 -4.93 21.91
CA LYS A 62 -2.90 -3.85 20.90
C LYS A 62 -1.51 -3.22 20.87
N THR A 63 -0.90 -3.03 22.04
CA THR A 63 0.46 -2.51 22.12
C THR A 63 1.47 -3.50 21.54
N ALA A 64 1.33 -4.79 21.85
CA ALA A 64 2.17 -5.85 21.29
C ALA A 64 2.03 -5.93 19.76
N MET A 65 0.81 -5.96 19.25
CA MET A 65 0.53 -5.94 17.81
C MET A 65 1.14 -4.72 17.10
N PHE A 66 1.08 -3.56 17.75
CA PHE A 66 1.70 -2.34 17.21
C PHE A 66 3.23 -2.47 17.12
N LEU A 67 3.87 -3.01 18.15
CA LEU A 67 5.32 -3.24 18.15
C LEU A 67 5.73 -4.25 17.07
N ASP A 68 5.00 -5.36 16.93
CA ASP A 68 5.24 -6.36 15.89
C ASP A 68 5.06 -5.76 14.47
N TYR A 69 4.09 -4.86 14.32
CA TYR A 69 3.91 -4.12 13.07
C TYR A 69 5.07 -3.16 12.79
N CYS A 70 5.57 -2.47 13.79
CA CYS A 70 6.78 -1.64 13.68
C CYS A 70 8.00 -2.49 13.28
N ASP A 71 8.16 -3.67 13.87
CA ASP A 71 9.24 -4.60 13.54
C ASP A 71 9.14 -5.16 12.12
N LEU A 72 7.92 -5.38 11.63
CA LEU A 72 7.67 -5.75 10.24
C LEU A 72 8.19 -4.67 9.28
N LEU A 73 7.88 -3.40 9.56
CA LEU A 73 8.30 -2.27 8.72
C LEU A 73 9.80 -2.00 8.85
N ASN A 74 10.37 -2.09 10.06
CA ASN A 74 11.80 -1.90 10.31
C ASN A 74 12.67 -2.97 9.64
N ALA A 75 12.12 -4.15 9.34
CA ALA A 75 12.80 -5.21 8.60
C ALA A 75 13.00 -4.90 7.11
N LEU A 76 12.31 -3.90 6.56
CA LEU A 76 12.46 -3.51 5.17
C LEU A 76 13.86 -2.97 4.91
N ALA A 77 14.56 -3.52 3.94
CA ALA A 77 15.91 -3.06 3.57
C ALA A 77 15.84 -1.63 3.00
N SER A 78 16.87 -0.83 3.24
CA SER A 78 17.03 0.44 2.55
C SER A 78 17.13 0.20 1.03
N GLY A 79 16.34 0.96 0.26
CA GLY A 79 16.20 0.77 -1.20
C GLY A 79 15.12 -0.23 -1.61
N ALA A 80 14.43 -0.86 -0.67
CA ALA A 80 13.15 -1.53 -0.91
C ALA A 80 12.01 -0.58 -0.54
N SER A 81 10.86 -0.76 -1.16
CA SER A 81 9.61 -0.10 -0.77
C SER A 81 8.52 -1.14 -0.53
N ALA A 82 7.66 -0.88 0.43
CA ALA A 82 6.46 -1.65 0.67
C ALA A 82 5.23 -0.84 0.25
N LYS A 83 4.25 -1.52 -0.29
CA LYS A 83 2.93 -0.95 -0.59
C LYS A 83 1.87 -1.85 0.02
N ILE A 84 1.13 -1.34 0.97
CA ILE A 84 -0.08 -1.98 1.49
C ILE A 84 -1.24 -1.51 0.62
N THR A 85 -2.01 -2.44 0.08
CA THR A 85 -3.17 -2.14 -0.75
C THR A 85 -4.40 -2.80 -0.16
N LEU A 86 -5.43 -2.01 0.10
CA LEU A 86 -6.76 -2.47 0.48
C LEU A 86 -7.67 -2.23 -0.72
N TYR A 87 -8.22 -3.31 -1.26
CA TYR A 87 -9.02 -3.25 -2.47
C TYR A 87 -10.43 -3.74 -2.19
N ASN A 88 -11.39 -2.84 -2.20
CA ASN A 88 -12.81 -3.15 -2.16
C ASN A 88 -13.27 -3.32 -3.60
N ARG A 89 -13.62 -4.53 -3.98
CA ARG A 89 -14.18 -4.85 -5.29
C ARG A 89 -15.55 -5.50 -5.17
N ARG A 90 -16.34 -5.37 -6.19
CA ARG A 90 -17.59 -6.12 -6.28
C ARG A 90 -17.27 -7.58 -6.61
N ILE A 91 -17.92 -8.48 -5.90
CA ILE A 91 -17.87 -9.91 -6.20
C ILE A 91 -18.80 -10.20 -7.39
N SER A 92 -18.33 -11.00 -8.36
CA SER A 92 -19.21 -11.48 -9.42
C SER A 92 -20.21 -12.51 -8.87
N LYS A 93 -21.35 -12.67 -9.57
CA LYS A 93 -22.35 -13.66 -9.17
C LYS A 93 -21.78 -15.07 -9.14
N GLU A 94 -20.95 -15.43 -10.12
CA GLU A 94 -20.32 -16.74 -10.21
C GLU A 94 -19.29 -16.95 -9.08
N GLU A 95 -18.55 -15.93 -8.71
CA GLU A 95 -17.60 -15.99 -7.61
C GLU A 95 -18.31 -16.11 -6.28
N PHE A 96 -19.41 -15.36 -6.09
CA PHE A 96 -20.28 -15.47 -4.92
C PHE A 96 -20.83 -16.89 -4.78
N GLU A 97 -21.42 -17.45 -5.85
CA GLU A 97 -21.97 -18.81 -5.85
C GLU A 97 -20.93 -19.86 -5.50
N ARG A 98 -19.68 -19.67 -5.93
CA ARG A 98 -18.59 -20.61 -5.69
C ARG A 98 -17.96 -20.48 -4.30
N SER A 99 -17.86 -19.27 -3.78
CA SER A 99 -17.10 -18.99 -2.55
C SER A 99 -17.95 -18.88 -1.29
N VAL A 100 -19.21 -18.47 -1.42
CA VAL A 100 -20.08 -18.18 -0.28
C VAL A 100 -21.18 -19.24 -0.10
N LEU A 101 -21.71 -19.78 -1.19
CA LEU A 101 -22.77 -20.79 -1.09
C LEU A 101 -22.21 -22.13 -0.62
N LEU A 102 -22.99 -22.81 0.22
CA LEU A 102 -22.66 -24.16 0.69
C LEU A 102 -22.84 -25.17 -0.45
N PRO A 103 -21.81 -25.97 -0.78
CA PRO A 103 -21.93 -26.99 -1.80
C PRO A 103 -22.88 -28.12 -1.31
N LEU A 104 -23.70 -28.63 -2.21
CA LEU A 104 -24.52 -29.83 -1.95
C LEU A 104 -23.64 -31.07 -1.84
N LYS A 105 -23.93 -31.97 -0.89
CA LYS A 105 -23.09 -33.11 -0.56
C LYS A 105 -23.80 -34.48 -0.66
N GLU A 106 -25.11 -34.48 -1.00
CA GLU A 106 -25.95 -35.68 -1.09
C GLU A 106 -25.98 -36.52 0.21
N ASP A 107 -25.85 -35.83 1.37
CA ASP A 107 -25.78 -36.47 2.70
C ASP A 107 -27.10 -36.40 3.49
N GLY A 108 -28.22 -36.09 2.82
CA GLY A 108 -29.54 -35.92 3.43
C GLY A 108 -29.78 -34.56 4.12
N LEU A 109 -28.79 -33.68 4.15
CA LEU A 109 -28.88 -32.33 4.73
C LEU A 109 -28.98 -31.24 3.65
N ASP A 110 -29.13 -31.61 2.41
CA ASP A 110 -29.09 -30.63 1.30
C ASP A 110 -30.29 -29.68 1.29
N ASN A 111 -31.45 -30.08 1.78
CA ASN A 111 -32.61 -29.21 1.94
C ASN A 111 -32.28 -28.00 2.85
N TYR A 112 -31.53 -28.22 3.94
CA TYR A 112 -31.10 -27.17 4.84
C TYR A 112 -30.02 -26.29 4.20
N ARG A 113 -29.12 -26.85 3.38
CA ARG A 113 -28.14 -26.09 2.63
C ARG A 113 -28.79 -25.23 1.56
N GLU A 114 -29.81 -25.73 0.87
CA GLU A 114 -30.58 -24.98 -0.11
C GLU A 114 -31.31 -23.80 0.54
N GLU A 115 -32.03 -24.03 1.64
CA GLU A 115 -32.70 -22.97 2.39
C GLU A 115 -31.73 -21.87 2.86
N PHE A 116 -30.58 -22.27 3.40
CA PHE A 116 -29.52 -21.35 3.80
C PHE A 116 -28.93 -20.58 2.60
N ASN A 117 -28.69 -21.25 1.49
CA ASN A 117 -28.22 -20.64 0.25
C ASN A 117 -29.22 -19.66 -0.35
N GLU A 118 -30.53 -19.96 -0.28
CA GLU A 118 -31.59 -19.04 -0.68
C GLU A 118 -31.60 -17.79 0.18
N MET A 119 -31.48 -17.93 1.49
CA MET A 119 -31.35 -16.80 2.41
C MET A 119 -30.13 -15.93 2.06
N LEU A 120 -28.96 -16.52 1.80
CA LEU A 120 -27.76 -15.78 1.40
C LEU A 120 -27.94 -15.04 0.07
N ARG A 121 -28.59 -15.69 -0.93
CA ARG A 121 -28.91 -15.03 -2.22
C ARG A 121 -29.86 -13.86 -2.04
N ALA A 122 -30.89 -14.01 -1.22
CA ALA A 122 -31.83 -12.95 -0.92
C ALA A 122 -31.12 -11.77 -0.24
N GLN A 123 -30.28 -12.02 0.74
CA GLN A 123 -29.53 -11.00 1.47
C GLN A 123 -28.58 -10.21 0.55
N VAL A 124 -27.87 -10.86 -0.37
CA VAL A 124 -27.01 -10.18 -1.35
C VAL A 124 -27.82 -9.37 -2.36
N THR A 125 -28.99 -9.85 -2.74
CA THR A 125 -29.86 -9.13 -3.68
C THR A 125 -30.50 -7.89 -3.05
N GLU A 126 -30.91 -7.99 -1.79
CA GLU A 126 -31.56 -6.89 -1.06
C GLU A 126 -30.57 -5.81 -0.60
N SER A 127 -29.35 -6.20 -0.19
CA SER A 127 -28.42 -5.27 0.43
C SER A 127 -27.51 -4.52 -0.55
N ASN A 128 -27.50 -4.84 -1.84
CA ASN A 128 -26.50 -4.32 -2.81
C ASN A 128 -25.03 -4.51 -2.36
N ASN A 129 -24.80 -5.23 -1.26
CA ASN A 129 -23.52 -5.39 -0.59
C ASN A 129 -22.76 -6.61 -1.15
N SER A 130 -22.32 -6.49 -2.37
CA SER A 130 -21.44 -7.48 -3.00
C SER A 130 -19.97 -7.06 -2.97
N ILE A 131 -19.54 -6.33 -1.93
CA ILE A 131 -18.16 -5.86 -1.82
C ILE A 131 -17.34 -6.83 -0.99
N VAL A 132 -16.25 -7.31 -1.58
CA VAL A 132 -15.19 -8.07 -0.91
C VAL A 132 -13.97 -7.19 -0.75
N ARG A 133 -13.38 -7.21 0.45
CA ARG A 133 -12.15 -6.49 0.77
C ARG A 133 -10.97 -7.44 0.68
N GLU A 134 -10.09 -7.18 -0.26
CA GLU A 134 -8.83 -7.88 -0.43
C GLU A 134 -7.67 -7.03 0.10
N ARG A 135 -6.67 -7.68 0.70
CA ARG A 135 -5.53 -7.03 1.32
C ARG A 135 -4.25 -7.57 0.72
N TYR A 136 -3.41 -6.65 0.25
CA TYR A 136 -2.17 -7.00 -0.42
C TYR A 136 -1.00 -6.22 0.15
N LEU A 137 0.13 -6.90 0.27
CA LEU A 137 1.41 -6.30 0.56
C LEU A 137 2.34 -6.55 -0.62
N THR A 138 2.76 -5.48 -1.27
CA THR A 138 3.69 -5.54 -2.40
C THR A 138 5.04 -4.97 -1.96
N ILE A 139 6.08 -5.78 -2.08
CA ILE A 139 7.45 -5.34 -1.87
C ILE A 139 8.09 -5.10 -3.23
N SER A 140 8.74 -3.95 -3.36
CA SER A 140 9.46 -3.58 -4.57
C SER A 140 10.92 -3.26 -4.26
N VAL A 141 11.83 -3.66 -5.14
CA VAL A 141 13.27 -3.45 -4.97
C VAL A 141 13.96 -3.20 -6.31
N VAL A 142 14.97 -2.34 -6.31
CA VAL A 142 15.83 -2.13 -7.47
C VAL A 142 16.95 -3.17 -7.45
N LYS A 143 17.04 -4.00 -8.47
CA LYS A 143 18.09 -5.01 -8.66
C LYS A 143 18.62 -4.97 -10.10
N ARG A 144 19.83 -5.50 -10.30
CA ARG A 144 20.47 -5.52 -11.63
C ARG A 144 19.80 -6.49 -12.59
N ASN A 145 19.35 -7.63 -12.06
CA ASN A 145 18.76 -8.71 -12.83
C ASN A 145 17.68 -9.45 -12.03
N ILE A 146 16.95 -10.33 -12.70
CA ILE A 146 15.85 -11.10 -12.11
C ILE A 146 16.34 -12.12 -11.08
N GLU A 147 17.53 -12.70 -11.24
CA GLU A 147 18.04 -13.71 -10.30
C GLU A 147 18.39 -13.12 -8.94
N GLU A 148 18.97 -11.91 -8.94
CA GLU A 148 19.17 -11.16 -7.69
C GLU A 148 17.83 -10.79 -7.02
N ALA A 149 16.81 -10.47 -7.84
CA ALA A 149 15.47 -10.17 -7.33
C ALA A 149 14.81 -11.42 -6.73
N ARG A 150 14.93 -12.59 -7.37
CA ARG A 150 14.42 -13.88 -6.86
C ARG A 150 15.04 -14.22 -5.52
N THR A 151 16.37 -14.14 -5.41
CA THR A 151 17.09 -14.40 -4.15
C THR A 151 16.62 -13.46 -3.04
N TYR A 152 16.43 -12.18 -3.37
CA TYR A 152 15.92 -11.18 -2.43
C TYR A 152 14.50 -11.51 -1.97
N PHE A 153 13.58 -11.79 -2.88
CA PHE A 153 12.19 -12.07 -2.55
C PHE A 153 12.01 -13.40 -1.80
N ALA A 154 12.82 -14.41 -2.08
CA ALA A 154 12.79 -15.66 -1.32
C ALA A 154 13.10 -15.42 0.16
N ARG A 155 14.15 -14.62 0.47
CA ARG A 155 14.49 -14.26 1.84
C ARG A 155 13.42 -13.40 2.49
N VAL A 156 13.04 -12.30 1.84
CA VAL A 156 12.04 -11.37 2.38
C VAL A 156 10.68 -12.04 2.55
N GLY A 157 10.30 -12.93 1.64
CA GLY A 157 9.04 -13.68 1.73
C GLY A 157 8.97 -14.54 3.00
N THR A 158 10.05 -15.23 3.35
CA THR A 158 10.12 -16.02 4.59
C THR A 158 10.02 -15.14 5.82
N ASP A 159 10.79 -14.05 5.87
CA ASP A 159 10.78 -13.11 7.00
C ASP A 159 9.40 -12.47 7.17
N LEU A 160 8.77 -12.07 6.07
CA LEU A 160 7.46 -11.43 6.04
C LEU A 160 6.35 -12.39 6.50
N THR A 161 6.37 -13.64 6.01
CA THR A 161 5.40 -14.66 6.42
C THR A 161 5.50 -14.94 7.92
N THR A 162 6.72 -15.02 8.46
CA THR A 162 6.96 -15.24 9.89
C THR A 162 6.43 -14.06 10.73
N LYS A 163 6.73 -12.82 10.32
CA LYS A 163 6.29 -11.63 11.05
C LYS A 163 4.77 -11.40 10.97
N LEU A 164 4.14 -11.67 9.83
CA LEU A 164 2.69 -11.61 9.71
C LEU A 164 2.02 -12.72 10.52
N ALA A 165 2.63 -13.92 10.61
CA ALA A 165 2.12 -14.98 11.49
C ALA A 165 2.20 -14.60 12.98
N ALA A 166 3.24 -13.86 13.40
CA ALA A 166 3.31 -13.29 14.76
C ALA A 166 2.15 -12.33 15.05
N LEU A 167 1.73 -11.55 14.06
CA LEU A 167 0.52 -10.72 14.10
C LEU A 167 -0.80 -11.51 14.01
N SER A 168 -0.76 -12.83 14.00
CA SER A 168 -1.93 -13.71 13.77
C SER A 168 -2.58 -13.52 12.38
N SER A 169 -1.82 -13.02 11.41
CA SER A 169 -2.23 -12.88 10.01
C SER A 169 -1.57 -13.96 9.15
N VAL A 170 -2.35 -14.56 8.25
CA VAL A 170 -1.84 -15.53 7.28
C VAL A 170 -1.45 -14.79 6.01
N ALA A 171 -0.17 -14.88 5.64
CA ALA A 171 0.33 -14.34 4.38
C ALA A 171 0.50 -15.44 3.33
N GLN A 172 0.03 -15.17 2.13
CA GLN A 172 0.17 -16.07 0.99
C GLN A 172 0.80 -15.32 -0.20
N GLU A 173 1.86 -15.89 -0.74
CA GLU A 173 2.49 -15.36 -1.95
C GLU A 173 1.57 -15.53 -3.15
N LEU A 174 1.37 -14.45 -3.90
CA LEU A 174 0.53 -14.47 -5.10
C LEU A 174 1.31 -14.99 -6.30
N SER A 175 0.69 -15.93 -7.00
CA SER A 175 1.14 -16.41 -8.31
C SER A 175 1.00 -15.33 -9.39
N LEU A 176 1.56 -15.61 -10.56
CA LEU A 176 1.40 -14.74 -11.74
C LEU A 176 -0.09 -14.45 -12.03
N ASN A 177 -0.92 -15.50 -12.06
CA ASN A 177 -2.32 -15.38 -12.44
C ASN A 177 -3.14 -14.60 -11.43
N GLU A 178 -2.90 -14.81 -10.13
CA GLU A 178 -3.56 -14.06 -9.06
C GLU A 178 -3.19 -12.57 -9.14
N ARG A 179 -1.92 -12.23 -9.37
CA ARG A 179 -1.51 -10.83 -9.55
C ARG A 179 -2.11 -10.19 -10.79
N LEU A 180 -2.13 -10.91 -11.92
CA LEU A 180 -2.74 -10.41 -13.15
C LEU A 180 -4.25 -10.22 -12.98
N ARG A 181 -4.92 -11.09 -12.21
CA ARG A 181 -6.34 -10.98 -11.91
C ARG A 181 -6.66 -9.67 -11.20
N ILE A 182 -5.87 -9.24 -10.21
CA ILE A 182 -6.08 -7.96 -9.51
C ILE A 182 -6.14 -6.79 -10.51
N PHE A 183 -5.19 -6.74 -11.45
CA PHE A 183 -5.18 -5.70 -12.47
C PHE A 183 -6.35 -5.83 -13.45
N ARG A 184 -6.71 -7.04 -13.83
CA ARG A 184 -7.83 -7.28 -14.73
C ARG A 184 -9.15 -6.88 -14.09
N ASP A 185 -9.39 -7.27 -12.83
CA ASP A 185 -10.59 -6.93 -12.08
C ASP A 185 -10.72 -5.40 -11.91
N PHE A 186 -9.61 -4.70 -11.78
CA PHE A 186 -9.59 -3.25 -11.73
C PHE A 186 -9.87 -2.60 -13.08
N PHE A 187 -9.20 -3.06 -14.15
CA PHE A 187 -9.32 -2.43 -15.47
C PHE A 187 -10.52 -2.91 -16.28
N ARG A 188 -10.98 -4.16 -16.07
CA ARG A 188 -12.05 -4.81 -16.85
C ARG A 188 -13.04 -5.57 -15.95
N PRO A 189 -13.67 -4.91 -14.97
CA PRO A 189 -14.54 -5.58 -14.00
C PRO A 189 -15.85 -6.12 -14.60
N ALA A 190 -16.29 -5.60 -15.73
CA ALA A 190 -17.48 -6.07 -16.43
C ALA A 190 -17.23 -7.34 -17.25
N ASP A 191 -15.96 -7.70 -17.48
CA ASP A 191 -15.65 -8.89 -18.26
C ASP A 191 -15.90 -10.15 -17.43
N PRO A 192 -16.39 -11.23 -18.05
CA PRO A 192 -16.54 -12.50 -17.36
C PRO A 192 -15.16 -13.01 -16.85
N PRO A 193 -15.16 -13.84 -15.79
CA PRO A 193 -13.93 -14.45 -15.29
C PRO A 193 -13.16 -15.10 -16.44
N ALA A 194 -11.97 -14.60 -16.73
CA ALA A 194 -11.18 -15.12 -17.81
C ALA A 194 -10.47 -16.41 -17.41
N ALA A 195 -10.27 -17.29 -18.38
CA ALA A 195 -9.34 -18.40 -18.23
C ALA A 195 -7.96 -17.92 -17.78
N GLU A 196 -7.25 -18.74 -17.04
CA GLU A 196 -5.90 -18.42 -16.58
C GLU A 196 -4.99 -17.96 -17.72
N PHE A 197 -4.13 -17.00 -17.41
CA PHE A 197 -3.17 -16.49 -18.37
C PHE A 197 -1.99 -17.46 -18.50
N ASP A 198 -1.94 -18.20 -19.60
CA ASP A 198 -0.78 -19.04 -19.94
C ASP A 198 0.30 -18.21 -20.65
N ILE A 199 1.34 -17.85 -19.91
CA ILE A 199 2.45 -17.04 -20.42
C ILE A 199 3.16 -17.72 -21.62
N HIS A 200 3.27 -19.05 -21.61
CA HIS A 200 3.97 -19.79 -22.67
C HIS A 200 3.13 -19.86 -23.94
N GLN A 201 1.84 -20.13 -23.81
CA GLN A 201 0.93 -20.19 -24.94
C GLN A 201 0.76 -18.82 -25.60
N LYS A 202 0.62 -17.76 -24.78
CA LYS A 202 0.47 -16.39 -25.27
C LYS A 202 1.73 -15.89 -25.96
N ALA A 203 2.90 -16.14 -25.38
CA ALA A 203 4.18 -15.80 -26.00
C ALA A 203 4.38 -16.48 -27.37
N ARG A 204 4.01 -17.77 -27.50
CA ARG A 204 4.05 -18.50 -28.79
C ARG A 204 3.14 -17.88 -29.85
N ARG A 205 2.02 -17.28 -29.45
CA ARG A 205 1.07 -16.59 -30.34
C ARG A 205 1.45 -15.13 -30.62
N GLY A 206 2.57 -14.63 -30.08
CA GLY A 206 3.00 -13.23 -30.22
C GLY A 206 2.10 -12.23 -29.48
N GLN A 207 1.25 -12.72 -28.55
CA GLN A 207 0.35 -11.88 -27.76
C GLN A 207 1.08 -11.35 -26.52
N HIS A 208 0.92 -10.06 -26.27
CA HIS A 208 1.49 -9.43 -25.08
C HIS A 208 0.53 -9.55 -23.89
N PHE A 209 1.03 -9.70 -22.65
CA PHE A 209 0.18 -9.81 -21.47
C PHE A 209 -0.71 -8.58 -21.26
N LYS A 210 -0.28 -7.41 -21.73
CA LYS A 210 -1.07 -6.17 -21.65
C LYS A 210 -2.35 -6.24 -22.47
N ASP A 211 -2.38 -7.00 -23.57
CA ASP A 211 -3.61 -7.21 -24.36
C ASP A 211 -4.70 -7.89 -23.53
N TRP A 212 -4.30 -8.67 -22.54
CA TRP A 212 -5.19 -9.37 -21.64
C TRP A 212 -5.68 -8.48 -20.47
N LEU A 213 -4.87 -7.47 -20.07
CA LEU A 213 -5.14 -6.58 -18.94
C LEU A 213 -5.84 -5.28 -19.34
N CYS A 214 -5.45 -4.69 -20.47
CA CYS A 214 -5.85 -3.34 -20.82
C CYS A 214 -7.35 -3.23 -21.09
N PRO A 215 -7.99 -2.15 -20.60
CA PRO A 215 -9.34 -1.79 -21.02
C PRO A 215 -9.35 -1.34 -22.47
N SER A 216 -10.53 -1.12 -23.04
CA SER A 216 -10.68 -0.65 -24.43
C SER A 216 -10.31 0.82 -24.54
N SER A 217 -10.58 1.63 -23.53
CA SER A 217 -10.29 3.06 -23.52
C SER A 217 -9.87 3.57 -22.15
N MET A 218 -9.02 4.61 -22.15
CA MET A 218 -8.68 5.40 -20.98
C MET A 218 -8.70 6.89 -21.34
N GLU A 219 -9.36 7.68 -20.53
CA GLU A 219 -9.40 9.15 -20.65
C GLU A 219 -8.97 9.77 -19.32
N PHE A 220 -8.10 10.76 -19.38
CA PHE A 220 -7.60 11.45 -18.20
C PHE A 220 -7.92 12.93 -18.32
N THR A 221 -8.62 13.47 -17.32
CA THR A 221 -8.92 14.90 -17.18
C THR A 221 -8.21 15.47 -15.96
N ALA A 222 -8.42 16.74 -15.66
CA ALA A 222 -7.76 17.40 -14.52
C ALA A 222 -8.26 16.87 -13.16
N ASP A 223 -9.49 16.39 -13.08
CA ASP A 223 -10.16 16.06 -11.81
C ASP A 223 -10.70 14.61 -11.74
N HIS A 224 -10.73 13.90 -12.86
CA HIS A 224 -11.16 12.50 -12.91
C HIS A 224 -10.50 11.74 -14.06
N PHE A 225 -10.59 10.43 -14.01
CA PHE A 225 -10.23 9.54 -15.11
C PHE A 225 -11.44 8.68 -15.49
N LYS A 226 -11.45 8.22 -16.74
CA LYS A 226 -12.42 7.23 -17.22
C LYS A 226 -11.67 5.98 -17.69
N ILE A 227 -12.21 4.83 -17.37
CA ILE A 227 -11.79 3.52 -17.87
C ILE A 227 -13.03 2.86 -18.44
N ASP A 228 -13.07 2.77 -19.75
CA ASP A 228 -14.29 2.40 -20.50
C ASP A 228 -15.46 3.29 -20.06
N ASP A 229 -16.56 2.73 -19.53
CA ASP A 229 -17.73 3.46 -19.06
C ASP A 229 -17.66 3.91 -17.58
N ARG A 230 -16.55 3.60 -16.87
CA ARG A 230 -16.40 3.89 -15.45
C ARG A 230 -15.61 5.16 -15.22
N VAL A 231 -16.08 5.94 -14.26
CA VAL A 231 -15.42 7.18 -13.83
C VAL A 231 -14.80 6.99 -12.45
N GLY A 232 -13.56 7.40 -12.29
CA GLY A 232 -12.84 7.35 -11.05
C GLY A 232 -12.12 8.66 -10.73
N ARG A 233 -11.78 8.85 -9.48
CA ARG A 233 -10.98 9.96 -8.99
C ARG A 233 -9.87 9.44 -8.10
N VAL A 234 -8.69 10.05 -8.19
CA VAL A 234 -7.58 9.75 -7.30
C VAL A 234 -7.50 10.85 -6.24
N LEU A 235 -7.52 10.44 -4.99
CA LEU A 235 -7.29 11.31 -3.83
C LEU A 235 -5.97 10.91 -3.19
N TYR A 236 -5.27 11.87 -2.59
CA TYR A 236 -4.06 11.59 -1.82
C TYR A 236 -4.06 12.43 -0.54
N LEU A 237 -3.45 11.86 0.50
CA LEU A 237 -3.28 12.58 1.75
C LEU A 237 -2.13 13.58 1.61
N GLN A 238 -2.46 14.86 1.63
CA GLN A 238 -1.50 15.93 1.43
C GLN A 238 -0.67 16.20 2.68
N ASP A 239 -1.33 16.28 3.83
CA ASP A 239 -0.71 16.55 5.12
C ASP A 239 -1.23 15.57 6.17
N PHE A 240 -0.34 15.10 7.03
CA PHE A 240 -0.71 14.25 8.16
C PHE A 240 -1.11 15.12 9.34
N ALA A 241 -2.29 14.88 9.90
CA ALA A 241 -2.69 15.49 11.14
C ALA A 241 -1.79 15.01 12.30
N SER A 242 -1.65 15.82 13.33
CA SER A 242 -0.89 15.46 14.54
C SER A 242 -1.48 14.25 15.28
N TYR A 243 -2.73 13.96 15.04
CA TYR A 243 -3.44 12.79 15.57
C TYR A 243 -4.37 12.21 14.50
N LEU A 244 -4.25 10.91 14.27
CA LEU A 244 -5.19 10.11 13.47
C LEU A 244 -5.78 9.02 14.37
N LYS A 245 -7.08 8.77 14.22
CA LYS A 245 -7.73 7.66 14.92
C LYS A 245 -7.29 6.33 14.31
N ASP A 246 -7.17 5.29 15.12
CA ASP A 246 -6.88 3.92 14.66
C ASP A 246 -7.92 3.41 13.66
N SER A 247 -9.18 3.88 13.78
CA SER A 247 -10.29 3.54 12.89
C SER A 247 -10.26 4.22 11.53
N PHE A 248 -9.36 5.19 11.28
CA PHE A 248 -9.38 6.02 10.07
C PHE A 248 -9.37 5.20 8.76
N VAL A 249 -8.48 4.22 8.67
CA VAL A 249 -8.38 3.35 7.49
C VAL A 249 -9.60 2.43 7.38
N SER A 250 -10.09 1.91 8.51
CA SER A 250 -11.29 1.07 8.54
C SER A 250 -12.52 1.85 8.07
N GLU A 251 -12.74 3.06 8.59
CA GLU A 251 -13.86 3.93 8.21
C GLU A 251 -13.85 4.26 6.71
N LEU A 252 -12.67 4.50 6.11
CA LEU A 252 -12.55 4.70 4.67
C LEU A 252 -12.88 3.43 3.87
N CYS A 253 -12.43 2.29 4.37
CA CYS A 253 -12.67 1.01 3.69
C CYS A 253 -14.08 0.46 3.91
N ASP A 254 -14.82 0.93 4.92
CA ASP A 254 -16.20 0.53 5.19
C ASP A 254 -17.22 1.24 4.27
N LEU A 255 -16.76 2.14 3.42
CA LEU A 255 -17.59 2.72 2.38
C LEU A 255 -18.07 1.61 1.42
N ASP A 256 -19.39 1.56 1.18
CA ASP A 256 -20.03 0.62 0.25
C ASP A 256 -19.78 1.05 -1.21
N ARG A 257 -18.53 1.09 -1.59
CA ARG A 257 -18.05 1.50 -2.92
C ARG A 257 -16.79 0.73 -3.31
N GLU A 258 -16.63 0.57 -4.61
CA GLU A 258 -15.36 0.11 -5.14
C GLU A 258 -14.30 1.17 -4.89
N LEU A 259 -13.25 0.81 -4.18
CA LEU A 259 -12.12 1.67 -3.87
C LEU A 259 -10.83 0.87 -3.76
N MET A 260 -9.73 1.54 -4.03
CA MET A 260 -8.40 0.99 -3.81
C MET A 260 -7.59 1.98 -2.99
N LEU A 261 -7.40 1.67 -1.71
CA LEU A 261 -6.53 2.43 -0.81
C LEU A 261 -5.13 1.85 -0.87
N SER A 262 -4.14 2.69 -1.14
CA SER A 262 -2.72 2.32 -1.17
C SER A 262 -1.94 3.14 -0.16
N ILE A 263 -1.12 2.48 0.64
CA ILE A 263 -0.16 3.09 1.56
C ILE A 263 1.23 2.68 1.09
N ASP A 264 1.94 3.61 0.46
CA ASP A 264 3.32 3.42 0.03
C ASP A 264 4.26 3.81 1.18
N ILE A 265 5.21 2.92 1.51
CA ILE A 265 6.16 3.06 2.61
C ILE A 265 7.57 2.90 2.03
N LEU A 266 8.36 3.96 2.16
CA LEU A 266 9.74 4.01 1.65
C LEU A 266 10.70 4.26 2.82
N PRO A 267 11.49 3.27 3.24
CA PRO A 267 12.52 3.47 4.25
C PRO A 267 13.60 4.43 3.74
N ILE A 268 13.93 5.42 4.56
CA ILE A 268 15.02 6.36 4.29
C ILE A 268 16.31 5.73 4.86
N PRO A 269 17.45 5.77 4.12
CA PRO A 269 18.74 5.33 4.66
C PRO A 269 19.07 6.03 5.98
N THR A 270 19.51 5.29 6.98
CA THR A 270 19.71 5.79 8.35
C THR A 270 20.67 6.99 8.41
N ASP A 271 21.74 6.97 7.61
CA ASP A 271 22.71 8.06 7.50
C ASP A 271 22.09 9.33 6.89
N GLU A 272 21.21 9.18 5.92
CA GLU A 272 20.48 10.30 5.33
C GLU A 272 19.42 10.84 6.29
N ALA A 273 18.68 9.98 6.98
CA ALA A 273 17.70 10.35 7.99
C ALA A 273 18.36 11.10 9.15
N ALA A 274 19.48 10.59 9.69
CA ALA A 274 20.24 11.25 10.75
C ALA A 274 20.71 12.64 10.33
N ARG A 275 21.26 12.77 9.12
CA ARG A 275 21.68 14.05 8.57
C ARG A 275 20.53 15.04 8.41
N GLN A 276 19.37 14.58 7.97
CA GLN A 276 18.17 15.44 7.84
C GLN A 276 17.70 15.93 9.21
N LEU A 277 17.62 15.04 10.21
CA LEU A 277 17.21 15.39 11.57
C LEU A 277 18.21 16.36 12.22
N GLN A 278 19.53 16.11 12.07
CA GLN A 278 20.56 17.03 12.56
C GLN A 278 20.44 18.42 11.95
N ASN A 279 20.21 18.53 10.64
CA ASN A 279 20.00 19.82 9.98
C ASN A 279 18.71 20.50 10.46
N THR A 280 17.65 19.74 10.70
CA THR A 280 16.39 20.26 11.26
C THR A 280 16.61 20.78 12.69
N LEU A 281 17.31 20.02 13.53
CA LEU A 281 17.62 20.41 14.89
C LEU A 281 18.46 21.70 14.93
N LEU A 282 19.50 21.79 14.09
CA LEU A 282 20.32 22.99 13.95
C LEU A 282 19.48 24.21 13.53
N GLY A 283 18.51 24.01 12.62
CA GLY A 283 17.58 25.07 12.22
C GLY A 283 16.70 25.54 13.37
N VAL A 284 16.14 24.60 14.15
CA VAL A 284 15.34 24.90 15.33
C VAL A 284 16.14 25.62 16.40
N GLU A 285 17.35 25.16 16.72
CA GLU A 285 18.23 25.80 17.70
C GLU A 285 18.65 27.20 17.24
N THR A 286 18.88 27.39 15.94
CA THR A 286 19.15 28.74 15.39
C THR A 286 17.94 29.66 15.56
N ASN A 287 16.72 29.15 15.32
CA ASN A 287 15.50 29.94 15.54
C ASN A 287 15.30 30.33 17.00
N VAL A 288 15.51 29.41 17.93
CA VAL A 288 15.47 29.67 19.38
C VAL A 288 16.50 30.74 19.76
N THR A 289 17.74 30.59 19.30
CA THR A 289 18.81 31.57 19.58
C THR A 289 18.49 32.95 19.00
N ASN A 290 17.98 33.02 17.79
CA ASN A 290 17.58 34.29 17.17
C ASN A 290 16.41 34.96 17.91
N TRP A 291 15.45 34.15 18.38
CA TRP A 291 14.36 34.63 19.20
C TRP A 291 14.88 35.21 20.53
N GLN A 292 15.75 34.49 21.25
CA GLN A 292 16.37 34.96 22.49
C GLN A 292 17.15 36.24 22.27
N ARG A 293 17.96 36.36 21.19
CA ARG A 293 18.68 37.59 20.85
C ARG A 293 17.73 38.76 20.64
N LYS A 294 16.59 38.55 19.98
CA LYS A 294 15.57 39.62 19.79
C LYS A 294 14.96 40.06 21.12
N GLN A 295 14.66 39.12 22.04
CA GLN A 295 14.13 39.45 23.35
C GLN A 295 15.15 40.22 24.19
N ASN A 296 16.42 39.82 24.18
CA ASN A 296 17.50 40.50 24.88
C ASN A 296 17.71 41.95 24.34
N ALA A 297 17.64 42.12 23.03
CA ALA A 297 17.71 43.44 22.40
C ALA A 297 16.55 44.34 22.83
N ASN A 298 15.40 43.77 23.18
CA ASN A 298 14.23 44.51 23.69
C ASN A 298 14.24 44.62 25.22
N ASN A 299 15.37 44.37 25.91
CA ASN A 299 15.54 44.34 27.38
C ASN A 299 14.60 43.35 28.13
N ASN A 300 14.12 42.32 27.45
CA ASN A 300 13.26 41.28 28.03
C ASN A 300 14.08 40.04 28.35
N TRP A 301 14.91 40.11 29.37
CA TRP A 301 15.85 39.04 29.77
C TRP A 301 15.20 37.79 30.37
N SER A 302 13.96 37.91 30.87
CA SER A 302 13.21 36.82 31.46
C SER A 302 12.22 36.15 30.51
N ALA A 303 12.31 36.46 29.20
CA ALA A 303 11.41 35.90 28.23
C ALA A 303 11.58 34.38 28.11
N ILE A 304 10.51 33.64 28.34
CA ILE A 304 10.47 32.18 28.20
C ILE A 304 10.33 31.86 26.69
N VAL A 305 11.10 30.89 26.21
CA VAL A 305 11.00 30.39 24.81
C VAL A 305 9.56 29.97 24.53
N PRO A 306 8.97 30.37 23.40
CA PRO A 306 7.63 29.92 23.04
C PRO A 306 7.51 28.40 23.05
N TYR A 307 6.39 27.91 23.59
CA TYR A 307 6.11 26.49 23.74
C TYR A 307 6.30 25.71 22.45
N ASP A 308 5.84 26.24 21.33
CA ASP A 308 5.95 25.58 20.01
C ASP A 308 7.41 25.35 19.59
N MET A 309 8.32 26.28 19.89
CA MET A 309 9.74 26.14 19.58
C MET A 309 10.40 25.10 20.48
N GLU A 310 10.03 25.07 21.77
CA GLU A 310 10.53 24.08 22.74
C GLU A 310 10.01 22.68 22.42
N LEU A 311 8.74 22.56 22.05
CA LEU A 311 8.13 21.31 21.63
C LEU A 311 8.81 20.78 20.38
N GLN A 312 8.98 21.61 19.35
CA GLN A 312 9.66 21.23 18.09
C GLN A 312 11.11 20.77 18.35
N ARG A 313 11.82 21.47 19.25
CA ARG A 313 13.17 21.09 19.65
C ARG A 313 13.21 19.71 20.33
N LYS A 314 12.29 19.47 21.26
CA LYS A 314 12.17 18.21 21.98
C LYS A 314 11.83 17.07 21.04
N GLU A 315 10.82 17.20 20.22
CA GLU A 315 10.41 16.19 19.23
C GLU A 315 11.54 15.84 18.26
N THR A 316 12.28 16.86 17.77
CA THR A 316 13.39 16.60 16.83
C THR A 316 14.54 15.84 17.52
N LYS A 317 14.81 16.11 18.82
CA LYS A 317 15.79 15.37 19.60
C LYS A 317 15.35 13.93 19.85
N GLU A 318 14.10 13.72 20.26
CA GLU A 318 13.54 12.39 20.48
C GLU A 318 13.62 11.56 19.20
N MET A 319 13.24 12.11 18.03
CA MET A 319 13.39 11.42 16.75
C MET A 319 14.84 11.05 16.43
N LEU A 320 15.80 11.92 16.77
CA LEU A 320 17.22 11.64 16.54
C LEU A 320 17.71 10.52 17.47
N ASP A 321 17.29 10.53 18.73
CA ASP A 321 17.61 9.48 19.72
C ASP A 321 16.97 8.15 19.33
N ASP A 322 15.73 8.14 18.85
CA ASP A 322 15.04 6.94 18.36
C ASP A 322 15.81 6.31 17.18
N LEU A 323 16.26 7.14 16.25
CA LEU A 323 17.03 6.69 15.09
C LEU A 323 18.41 6.13 15.46
N THR A 324 19.11 6.77 16.44
CA THR A 324 20.51 6.45 16.74
C THR A 324 20.68 5.42 17.84
N THR A 325 19.75 5.37 18.80
CA THR A 325 19.85 4.55 20.02
C THR A 325 18.89 3.37 20.02
N ARG A 326 17.69 3.53 19.42
CA ARG A 326 16.62 2.52 19.44
C ARG A 326 16.48 1.75 18.13
N ASP A 327 17.39 1.95 17.18
CA ASP A 327 17.40 1.30 15.85
C ASP A 327 16.06 1.47 15.07
N GLN A 328 15.35 2.56 15.35
CA GLN A 328 14.13 2.91 14.62
C GLN A 328 14.50 3.43 13.24
N ARG A 329 13.59 3.24 12.28
CA ARG A 329 13.81 3.73 10.91
C ARG A 329 12.86 4.85 10.57
N MET A 330 13.40 5.88 9.92
CA MET A 330 12.59 6.93 9.33
C MET A 330 12.04 6.46 7.99
N MET A 331 10.75 6.64 7.79
CA MET A 331 10.06 6.21 6.58
C MET A 331 9.31 7.38 5.95
N PHE A 332 9.26 7.38 4.64
CA PHE A 332 8.37 8.27 3.89
C PHE A 332 7.09 7.51 3.58
N GLY A 333 5.94 8.09 3.93
CA GLY A 333 4.62 7.52 3.69
C GLY A 333 3.83 8.35 2.67
N LEU A 334 3.14 7.66 1.76
CA LEU A 334 2.17 8.26 0.85
C LEU A 334 0.89 7.42 0.88
N VAL A 335 -0.22 8.08 1.20
CA VAL A 335 -1.56 7.46 1.19
C VAL A 335 -2.34 7.96 -0.01
N THR A 336 -2.83 7.03 -0.81
CA THR A 336 -3.59 7.32 -2.05
C THR A 336 -4.85 6.47 -2.07
N LEU A 337 -5.96 7.07 -2.44
CA LEU A 337 -7.27 6.45 -2.58
C LEU A 337 -7.78 6.67 -4.01
#